data_dbd7c68da9736db0e27cc85909235e4b
#
_entry.id   dbd7c68da9736db0e27cc85909235e4b
#
_cell.length_a   1.000
_cell.length_b   1.000
_cell.length_c   1.000
_cell.angle_alpha   90.00
_cell.angle_beta   90.00
_cell.angle_gamma   90.00
#
_symmetry.space_group_name_H-M   'P 1'
#
loop_
_entity.id
_entity.type
_entity.pdbx_description
1 polymer ?
#
loop_
_entity_poly.entity_id
_entity_poly.type
_entity_poly.pdbx_seq_one_letter_code
_entity_poly.pdbx_strand_id
1 'polypeptide(L)'
;GALYDAAGIEDTPYEGKEQFVAYMENKVGDSALTFKETSAGLSGDKKYLVLLGDEKIASFTLSGQTTAITDIPDWELGGVELFFDRSETFYIKNTDGHTVEVNGVPLDDSHVIQIATTAAAERLPIGITGVSICTQEISDLMATPTVTIFDESGNPMEVSYDAGTHTFTEQTQANTISDDEREAALNAAKT
;
A
#
# COMPACT_ATOMS: atom_id res chain seq x y z
N GLY A 1 7.12 14.29 -7.08
CA GLY A 1 6.40 15.30 -6.38
C GLY A 1 5.68 16.34 -7.24
N ALA A 2 6.39 17.14 -8.05
CA ALA A 2 5.78 18.24 -8.80
C ALA A 2 4.65 17.82 -9.76
N LEU A 3 4.77 16.64 -10.39
CA LEU A 3 3.73 16.10 -11.27
C LEU A 3 2.45 15.72 -10.51
N TYR A 4 2.58 15.22 -9.30
CA TYR A 4 1.44 14.88 -8.43
C TYR A 4 0.60 16.14 -8.13
N ASP A 5 1.28 17.20 -7.71
CA ASP A 5 0.63 18.49 -7.39
C ASP A 5 -0.02 19.11 -8.64
N ALA A 6 0.68 19.06 -9.77
CA ALA A 6 0.18 19.60 -11.04
C ALA A 6 -1.00 18.82 -11.63
N ALA A 7 -1.09 17.51 -11.33
CA ALA A 7 -2.20 16.67 -11.76
C ALA A 7 -3.43 16.76 -10.85
N GLY A 8 -3.31 17.42 -9.69
CA GLY A 8 -4.42 17.60 -8.73
C GLY A 8 -4.94 16.28 -8.17
N ILE A 9 -4.04 15.32 -7.95
CA ILE A 9 -4.41 14.01 -7.39
C ILE A 9 -4.75 14.19 -5.91
N GLU A 10 -5.90 13.66 -5.51
CA GLU A 10 -6.31 13.67 -4.12
C GLU A 10 -5.65 12.52 -3.35
N ASP A 11 -5.21 12.82 -2.13
CA ASP A 11 -4.72 11.81 -1.19
C ASP A 11 -5.90 10.92 -0.73
N THR A 12 -5.62 9.64 -0.52
CA THR A 12 -6.51 8.75 0.21
C THR A 12 -6.07 8.69 1.68
N PRO A 13 -6.84 8.07 2.59
CA PRO A 13 -6.39 7.90 3.96
C PRO A 13 -5.04 7.16 4.09
N TYR A 14 -4.76 6.24 3.15
CA TYR A 14 -3.59 5.35 3.24
C TYR A 14 -2.50 5.66 2.22
N GLU A 15 -2.81 6.46 1.19
CA GLU A 15 -1.85 6.81 0.14
C GLU A 15 -1.95 8.27 -0.23
N GLY A 16 -0.81 8.94 -0.18
CA GLY A 16 -0.63 10.31 -0.62
C GLY A 16 0.55 10.45 -1.56
N LYS A 17 1.08 11.66 -1.60
CA LYS A 17 2.18 12.05 -2.48
C LYS A 17 3.43 11.18 -2.31
N GLU A 18 3.76 10.77 -1.08
CA GLU A 18 4.96 9.96 -0.81
C GLU A 18 4.84 8.57 -1.43
N GLN A 19 3.69 7.90 -1.23
CA GLN A 19 3.41 6.59 -1.80
C GLN A 19 3.38 6.65 -3.33
N PHE A 20 2.79 7.70 -3.90
CA PHE A 20 2.80 7.93 -5.34
C PHE A 20 4.22 8.08 -5.90
N VAL A 21 5.08 8.87 -5.23
CA VAL A 21 6.47 9.05 -5.67
C VAL A 21 7.22 7.73 -5.63
N ALA A 22 7.10 6.97 -4.53
CA ALA A 22 7.72 5.65 -4.40
C ALA A 22 7.21 4.65 -5.46
N TYR A 23 5.90 4.64 -5.72
CA TYR A 23 5.31 3.83 -6.79
C TYR A 23 5.90 4.17 -8.16
N MET A 24 5.97 5.46 -8.50
CA MET A 24 6.50 5.91 -9.78
C MET A 24 8.01 5.64 -9.91
N GLU A 25 8.79 5.82 -8.85
CA GLU A 25 10.21 5.50 -8.83
C GLU A 25 10.46 4.00 -9.06
N ASN A 26 9.69 3.15 -8.40
CA ASN A 26 9.75 1.70 -8.63
C ASN A 26 9.33 1.33 -10.05
N LYS A 27 8.26 1.93 -10.55
CA LYS A 27 7.71 1.63 -11.89
C LYS A 27 8.65 2.07 -13.00
N VAL A 28 9.23 3.24 -12.89
CA VAL A 28 10.17 3.78 -13.88
C VAL A 28 11.56 3.15 -13.73
N GLY A 29 12.06 3.00 -12.50
CA GLY A 29 13.39 2.48 -12.22
C GLY A 29 14.45 3.23 -13.04
N ASP A 30 15.37 2.45 -13.63
CA ASP A 30 16.41 2.96 -14.53
C ASP A 30 15.96 3.05 -16.01
N SER A 31 14.67 2.84 -16.29
CA SER A 31 14.15 2.81 -17.65
C SER A 31 14.05 4.23 -18.23
N ALA A 32 14.37 4.36 -19.52
CA ALA A 32 14.26 5.63 -20.22
C ALA A 32 12.79 5.96 -20.53
N LEU A 33 12.38 7.17 -20.15
CA LEU A 33 11.11 7.74 -20.57
C LEU A 33 11.21 8.31 -21.99
N THR A 34 10.18 8.09 -22.79
CA THR A 34 10.06 8.68 -24.11
C THR A 34 8.89 9.65 -24.17
N PHE A 35 9.04 10.68 -24.99
CA PHE A 35 8.05 11.73 -25.15
C PHE A 35 7.55 11.73 -26.58
N LYS A 36 6.23 11.72 -26.76
CA LYS A 36 5.58 11.77 -28.06
C LYS A 36 4.65 12.97 -28.14
N GLU A 37 4.90 13.88 -29.08
CA GLU A 37 3.95 14.95 -29.39
C GLU A 37 2.71 14.32 -30.06
N THR A 38 1.51 14.62 -29.51
CA THR A 38 0.25 13.99 -29.96
C THR A 38 -0.62 14.94 -30.76
N SER A 39 -0.56 16.23 -30.48
CA SER A 39 -1.25 17.27 -31.28
C SER A 39 -0.62 18.64 -31.03
N ALA A 40 -0.58 19.47 -32.09
CA ALA A 40 -0.46 20.89 -31.93
C ALA A 40 -1.88 21.47 -31.96
N GLY A 41 -2.32 22.10 -30.89
CA GLY A 41 -3.60 22.81 -30.86
C GLY A 41 -3.60 23.98 -31.86
N LEU A 42 -4.79 24.45 -32.28
CA LEU A 42 -4.94 25.64 -33.07
C LEU A 42 -4.42 26.91 -32.34
N SER A 43 -4.28 26.85 -31.03
CA SER A 43 -3.73 27.88 -30.14
C SER A 43 -2.19 27.91 -30.06
N GLY A 44 -1.49 26.99 -30.73
CA GLY A 44 -0.04 26.82 -30.61
C GLY A 44 0.40 25.95 -29.41
N ASP A 45 -0.54 25.49 -28.61
CA ASP A 45 -0.28 24.58 -27.49
C ASP A 45 0.21 23.22 -28.01
N LYS A 46 1.15 22.62 -27.29
CA LYS A 46 1.70 21.30 -27.60
C LYS A 46 1.31 20.28 -26.53
N LYS A 47 0.65 19.21 -26.94
CA LYS A 47 0.34 18.10 -26.04
C LYS A 47 1.36 16.97 -26.21
N TYR A 48 1.92 16.54 -25.09
CA TYR A 48 2.89 15.46 -25.01
C TYR A 48 2.32 14.28 -24.23
N LEU A 49 2.68 13.09 -24.69
CA LEU A 49 2.46 11.84 -24.02
C LEU A 49 3.81 11.32 -23.52
N VAL A 50 3.87 10.94 -22.27
CA VAL A 50 5.04 10.32 -21.62
C VAL A 50 4.82 8.82 -21.60
N LEU A 51 5.79 8.08 -22.12
CA LEU A 51 5.74 6.63 -22.26
C LEU A 51 6.91 5.97 -21.52
N LEU A 52 6.62 4.84 -20.88
CA LEU A 52 7.58 3.88 -20.38
C LEU A 52 7.48 2.63 -21.26
N GLY A 53 8.41 2.48 -22.21
CA GLY A 53 8.23 1.54 -23.31
C GLY A 53 6.97 1.89 -24.12
N ASP A 54 5.99 0.98 -24.17
CA ASP A 54 4.70 1.20 -24.84
C ASP A 54 3.58 1.67 -23.88
N GLU A 55 3.86 1.70 -22.58
CA GLU A 55 2.89 2.09 -21.56
C GLU A 55 2.81 3.61 -21.41
N LYS A 56 1.59 4.14 -21.40
CA LYS A 56 1.35 5.57 -21.14
C LYS A 56 1.36 5.80 -19.62
N ILE A 57 2.20 6.71 -19.15
CA ILE A 57 2.31 7.04 -17.72
C ILE A 57 1.86 8.47 -17.40
N ALA A 58 1.96 9.38 -18.35
CA ALA A 58 1.48 10.75 -18.17
C ALA A 58 1.15 11.42 -19.51
N SER A 59 0.34 12.48 -19.46
CA SER A 59 0.26 13.47 -20.52
C SER A 59 0.33 14.88 -19.93
N PHE A 60 0.84 15.82 -20.70
CA PHE A 60 0.85 17.22 -20.31
C PHE A 60 0.76 18.14 -21.53
N THR A 61 0.31 19.37 -21.28
CA THR A 61 0.24 20.41 -22.30
C THR A 61 1.26 21.49 -21.99
N LEU A 62 1.97 21.95 -23.01
CA LEU A 62 2.79 23.16 -22.97
C LEU A 62 2.10 24.26 -23.77
N SER A 63 1.75 25.35 -23.08
CA SER A 63 1.19 26.54 -23.69
C SER A 63 2.29 27.57 -23.87
N GLY A 64 2.53 27.99 -25.12
CA GLY A 64 3.54 28.99 -25.48
C GLY A 64 2.93 30.38 -25.50
N GLN A 65 3.44 31.29 -24.68
CA GLN A 65 3.14 32.71 -24.77
C GLN A 65 4.31 33.44 -25.40
N THR A 66 4.06 34.07 -26.56
CA THR A 66 5.08 34.94 -27.21
C THR A 66 5.01 36.31 -26.56
N THR A 67 6.05 36.69 -25.83
CA THR A 67 6.17 38.06 -25.34
C THR A 67 6.66 38.96 -26.48
N ALA A 68 6.11 40.16 -26.60
CA ALA A 68 6.38 41.11 -27.69
C ALA A 68 7.85 41.60 -27.78
N ILE A 69 8.72 41.13 -26.91
CA ILE A 69 10.12 41.57 -26.78
C ILE A 69 11.12 40.50 -27.26
N THR A 70 10.73 39.22 -27.27
CA THR A 70 11.58 38.11 -27.73
C THR A 70 10.72 37.13 -28.54
N ASP A 71 11.21 36.72 -29.72
CA ASP A 71 10.58 35.70 -30.56
C ASP A 71 10.71 34.28 -29.91
N ILE A 72 11.15 34.18 -28.65
CA ILE A 72 11.28 32.95 -27.92
C ILE A 72 10.01 32.75 -27.11
N PRO A 73 9.22 31.70 -27.38
CA PRO A 73 8.03 31.41 -26.60
C PRO A 73 8.41 31.06 -25.15
N ASP A 74 7.77 31.71 -24.20
CA ASP A 74 7.77 31.32 -22.81
C ASP A 74 6.76 30.18 -22.66
N TRP A 75 7.23 29.00 -22.23
CA TRP A 75 6.41 27.78 -22.12
C TRP A 75 5.89 27.61 -20.72
N GLU A 76 4.57 27.52 -20.58
CA GLU A 76 3.90 27.23 -19.33
C GLU A 76 3.37 25.79 -19.34
N LEU A 77 3.63 25.04 -18.25
CA LEU A 77 3.12 23.70 -18.07
C LEU A 77 1.66 23.77 -17.63
N GLY A 78 0.77 23.15 -18.40
CA GLY A 78 -0.64 23.03 -18.08
C GLY A 78 -1.18 21.65 -18.38
N GLY A 79 -2.37 21.34 -17.85
CA GLY A 79 -3.12 20.13 -18.17
C GLY A 79 -2.34 18.83 -17.96
N VAL A 80 -1.76 18.61 -16.78
CA VAL A 80 -1.09 17.37 -16.43
C VAL A 80 -2.12 16.30 -16.10
N GLU A 81 -2.01 15.15 -16.75
CA GLU A 81 -2.81 13.95 -16.49
C GLU A 81 -1.85 12.79 -16.26
N LEU A 82 -2.08 12.03 -15.19
CA LEU A 82 -1.30 10.85 -14.86
C LEU A 82 -2.13 9.60 -15.10
N PHE A 83 -1.51 8.58 -15.72
CA PHE A 83 -2.13 7.30 -16.00
C PHE A 83 -1.59 6.27 -15.02
N PHE A 84 -2.30 6.08 -13.93
CA PHE A 84 -2.03 5.06 -12.93
C PHE A 84 -3.38 4.53 -12.41
N ASP A 85 -3.33 3.35 -11.83
CA ASP A 85 -4.52 2.70 -11.32
C ASP A 85 -4.39 2.48 -9.81
N ARG A 86 -5.49 2.65 -9.08
CA ARG A 86 -5.67 2.29 -7.69
C ARG A 86 -6.61 1.09 -7.64
N SER A 87 -6.12 -0.06 -8.04
CA SER A 87 -6.93 -1.28 -8.17
C SER A 87 -6.40 -2.43 -7.33
N GLU A 88 -5.30 -2.23 -6.62
CA GLU A 88 -4.71 -3.28 -5.81
C GLU A 88 -5.51 -3.46 -4.51
N THR A 89 -5.73 -4.73 -4.15
CA THR A 89 -6.39 -5.13 -2.91
C THR A 89 -5.49 -6.06 -2.13
N PHE A 90 -5.39 -5.82 -0.83
CA PHE A 90 -4.56 -6.58 0.08
C PHE A 90 -5.37 -7.10 1.25
N TYR A 91 -4.96 -8.26 1.76
CA TYR A 91 -5.54 -8.90 2.93
C TYR A 91 -4.52 -8.92 4.06
N ILE A 92 -4.99 -8.68 5.28
CA ILE A 92 -4.14 -8.67 6.47
C ILE A 92 -4.75 -9.65 7.47
N LYS A 93 -3.95 -10.64 7.87
CA LYS A 93 -4.33 -11.65 8.88
C LYS A 93 -3.53 -11.43 10.13
N ASN A 94 -4.21 -11.08 11.19
CA ASN A 94 -3.64 -10.80 12.50
C ASN A 94 -4.43 -11.49 13.62
N THR A 95 -3.84 -11.57 14.79
CA THR A 95 -4.55 -11.98 16.00
C THR A 95 -5.65 -10.96 16.31
N ASP A 96 -6.85 -11.44 16.63
CA ASP A 96 -7.96 -10.58 17.05
C ASP A 96 -7.59 -9.79 18.32
N GLY A 97 -7.86 -8.48 18.31
CA GLY A 97 -7.42 -7.53 19.33
C GLY A 97 -6.08 -6.84 19.04
N HIS A 98 -5.30 -7.32 18.06
CA HIS A 98 -4.09 -6.62 17.61
C HIS A 98 -4.42 -5.45 16.68
N THR A 99 -3.66 -4.36 16.80
CA THR A 99 -3.84 -3.17 15.96
C THR A 99 -3.02 -3.29 14.68
N VAL A 100 -3.60 -2.88 13.56
CA VAL A 100 -2.94 -2.87 12.25
C VAL A 100 -2.79 -1.44 11.76
N GLU A 101 -1.62 -1.12 11.24
CA GLU A 101 -1.35 0.13 10.51
C GLU A 101 -0.96 -0.19 9.06
N VAL A 102 -1.47 0.62 8.15
CA VAL A 102 -1.13 0.60 6.72
C VAL A 102 -0.55 1.95 6.35
N ASN A 103 0.70 1.95 5.86
CA ASN A 103 1.47 3.17 5.57
C ASN A 103 1.50 4.16 6.77
N GLY A 104 1.52 3.63 8.00
CA GLY A 104 1.54 4.41 9.25
C GLY A 104 0.17 4.95 9.67
N VAL A 105 -0.92 4.53 9.02
CA VAL A 105 -2.29 4.93 9.37
C VAL A 105 -3.04 3.72 9.93
N PRO A 106 -3.61 3.81 11.13
CA PRO A 106 -4.37 2.70 11.72
C PRO A 106 -5.58 2.32 10.87
N LEU A 107 -5.77 1.00 10.68
CA LEU A 107 -7.02 0.45 10.14
C LEU A 107 -8.09 0.44 11.23
N ASP A 108 -9.29 0.81 10.86
CA ASP A 108 -10.48 0.69 11.70
C ASP A 108 -11.25 -0.61 11.45
N ASP A 109 -12.24 -0.87 12.29
CA ASP A 109 -13.06 -2.09 12.23
C ASP A 109 -13.88 -2.24 10.94
N SER A 110 -14.04 -1.18 10.14
CA SER A 110 -14.78 -1.24 8.87
C SER A 110 -14.06 -2.09 7.81
N HIS A 111 -12.76 -2.30 7.97
CA HIS A 111 -11.93 -3.15 7.12
C HIS A 111 -11.99 -4.63 7.49
N VAL A 112 -12.59 -4.99 8.63
CA VAL A 112 -12.71 -6.38 9.08
C VAL A 112 -13.73 -7.11 8.22
N ILE A 113 -13.27 -8.14 7.51
CA ILE A 113 -14.13 -8.98 6.67
C ILE A 113 -14.43 -10.34 7.30
N GLN A 114 -13.58 -10.80 8.22
CA GLN A 114 -13.75 -12.09 8.88
C GLN A 114 -13.03 -12.13 10.24
N ILE A 115 -13.67 -12.76 11.23
CA ILE A 115 -13.03 -13.21 12.45
C ILE A 115 -13.29 -14.72 12.55
N ALA A 116 -12.23 -15.51 12.63
CA ALA A 116 -12.30 -16.97 12.69
C ALA A 116 -11.53 -17.50 13.91
N THR A 117 -12.18 -18.36 14.67
CA THR A 117 -11.51 -19.10 15.74
C THR A 117 -10.57 -20.15 15.15
N THR A 118 -9.36 -20.26 15.68
CA THR A 118 -8.42 -21.27 15.19
C THR A 118 -8.87 -22.67 15.54
N ALA A 119 -8.56 -23.67 14.71
CA ALA A 119 -8.88 -25.08 14.97
C ALA A 119 -8.24 -25.61 16.27
N ALA A 120 -7.15 -24.99 16.71
CA ALA A 120 -6.53 -25.28 18.01
C ALA A 120 -7.41 -24.77 19.16
N ALA A 121 -8.02 -23.59 19.00
CA ALA A 121 -8.91 -23.00 20.00
C ALA A 121 -10.21 -23.82 20.18
N GLU A 122 -10.73 -24.43 19.12
CA GLU A 122 -11.91 -25.30 19.17
C GLU A 122 -11.73 -26.56 20.03
N ARG A 123 -10.46 -26.95 20.28
CA ARG A 123 -10.09 -28.15 21.08
C ARG A 123 -9.72 -27.81 22.50
N LEU A 124 -9.79 -26.56 22.92
CA LEU A 124 -9.46 -26.16 24.28
C LEU A 124 -10.55 -26.57 25.26
N PRO A 125 -10.17 -26.88 26.53
CA PRO A 125 -11.14 -27.13 27.57
C PRO A 125 -12.09 -25.96 27.81
N ILE A 126 -13.28 -26.25 28.32
CA ILE A 126 -14.29 -25.24 28.65
C ILE A 126 -13.69 -24.20 29.61
N GLY A 127 -13.78 -22.93 29.24
CA GLY A 127 -13.28 -21.78 30.02
C GLY A 127 -11.89 -21.27 29.62
N ILE A 128 -11.27 -21.86 28.59
CA ILE A 128 -10.06 -21.31 27.96
C ILE A 128 -10.46 -20.67 26.64
N THR A 129 -10.22 -19.37 26.52
CA THR A 129 -10.44 -18.62 25.27
C THR A 129 -9.30 -18.92 24.30
N GLY A 130 -9.62 -19.43 23.12
CA GLY A 130 -8.64 -19.62 22.06
C GLY A 130 -8.35 -18.33 21.31
N VAL A 131 -7.25 -18.32 20.59
CA VAL A 131 -6.87 -17.22 19.72
C VAL A 131 -7.79 -17.21 18.49
N SER A 132 -8.38 -16.07 18.20
CA SER A 132 -9.10 -15.82 16.96
C SER A 132 -8.19 -15.06 15.97
N ILE A 133 -8.35 -15.35 14.69
CA ILE A 133 -7.67 -14.64 13.61
C ILE A 133 -8.66 -13.68 12.98
N CYS A 134 -8.30 -12.42 12.98
CA CYS A 134 -8.97 -11.36 12.25
C CYS A 134 -8.41 -11.30 10.83
N THR A 135 -9.27 -11.17 9.83
CA THR A 135 -8.86 -10.86 8.45
C THR A 135 -9.46 -9.52 8.09
N GLN A 136 -8.60 -8.62 7.66
CA GLN A 136 -8.96 -7.29 7.20
C GLN A 136 -8.66 -7.18 5.70
N GLU A 137 -9.43 -6.34 5.00
CA GLU A 137 -9.24 -6.04 3.59
C GLU A 137 -9.00 -4.55 3.41
N ILE A 138 -8.02 -4.21 2.59
CA ILE A 138 -7.78 -2.86 2.12
C ILE A 138 -7.70 -2.87 0.59
N SER A 139 -8.49 -2.03 -0.05
CA SER A 139 -8.58 -1.90 -1.51
C SER A 139 -8.20 -0.51 -1.98
N ASP A 140 -8.21 -0.32 -3.30
CA ASP A 140 -7.95 0.95 -3.95
C ASP A 140 -6.56 1.52 -3.65
N LEU A 141 -5.54 0.66 -3.59
CA LEU A 141 -4.14 1.04 -3.47
C LEU A 141 -3.41 1.03 -4.82
N MET A 142 -2.38 1.86 -4.96
CA MET A 142 -1.50 1.90 -6.14
C MET A 142 -0.45 0.79 -6.11
N ALA A 143 0.00 0.40 -4.92
CA ALA A 143 1.10 -0.54 -4.76
C ALA A 143 1.00 -1.28 -3.42
N THR A 144 1.89 -2.27 -3.25
CA THR A 144 2.05 -2.99 -1.99
C THR A 144 2.37 -2.02 -0.85
N PRO A 145 1.50 -1.93 0.17
CA PRO A 145 1.70 -1.01 1.29
C PRO A 145 2.74 -1.52 2.28
N THR A 146 3.18 -0.63 3.16
CA THR A 146 3.86 -1.03 4.40
C THR A 146 2.81 -1.39 5.44
N VAL A 147 2.85 -2.61 5.95
CA VAL A 147 1.94 -3.08 7.01
C VAL A 147 2.71 -3.30 8.29
N THR A 148 2.24 -2.73 9.38
CA THR A 148 2.75 -2.96 10.73
C THR A 148 1.61 -3.45 11.61
N ILE A 149 1.86 -4.50 12.39
CA ILE A 149 0.90 -5.07 13.34
C ILE A 149 1.49 -4.90 14.73
N PHE A 150 0.67 -4.46 15.67
CA PHE A 150 1.07 -4.29 17.07
C PHE A 150 0.24 -5.20 17.96
N ASP A 151 0.89 -5.82 18.95
CA ASP A 151 0.20 -6.57 20.00
C ASP A 151 -0.61 -5.64 20.94
N GLU A 152 -1.36 -6.21 21.86
CA GLU A 152 -2.14 -5.48 22.86
C GLU A 152 -1.29 -4.56 23.76
N SER A 153 0.02 -4.77 23.83
CA SER A 153 0.98 -3.97 24.57
C SER A 153 1.63 -2.87 23.74
N GLY A 154 1.32 -2.81 22.44
CA GLY A 154 1.88 -1.86 21.49
C GLY A 154 3.26 -2.25 20.96
N ASN A 155 3.69 -3.51 21.09
CA ASN A 155 4.93 -3.96 20.51
C ASN A 155 4.71 -4.40 19.06
N PRO A 156 5.62 -4.06 18.13
CA PRO A 156 5.51 -4.49 16.74
C PRO A 156 5.72 -5.99 16.60
N MET A 157 4.84 -6.62 15.83
CA MET A 157 4.88 -8.04 15.50
C MET A 157 5.63 -8.25 14.17
N GLU A 158 6.21 -9.43 14.01
CA GLU A 158 6.78 -9.83 12.72
C GLU A 158 5.66 -10.13 11.72
N VAL A 159 5.79 -9.62 10.49
CA VAL A 159 4.80 -9.77 9.42
C VAL A 159 5.46 -10.39 8.20
N SER A 160 4.84 -11.41 7.64
CA SER A 160 5.21 -11.97 6.34
C SER A 160 4.25 -11.52 5.26
N TYR A 161 4.72 -11.39 4.03
CA TYR A 161 3.93 -11.04 2.87
C TYR A 161 3.98 -12.13 1.80
N ASP A 162 2.82 -12.57 1.35
CA ASP A 162 2.65 -13.48 0.21
C ASP A 162 2.14 -12.68 -1.01
N ALA A 163 3.03 -12.48 -1.97
CA ALA A 163 2.72 -11.76 -3.20
C ALA A 163 1.73 -12.50 -4.13
N GLY A 164 1.61 -13.84 -4.00
CA GLY A 164 0.69 -14.62 -4.82
C GLY A 164 -0.77 -14.46 -4.40
N THR A 165 -1.01 -14.15 -3.14
CA THR A 165 -2.35 -13.94 -2.58
C THR A 165 -2.58 -12.52 -2.09
N HIS A 166 -1.62 -11.61 -2.25
CA HIS A 166 -1.62 -10.25 -1.72
C HIS A 166 -1.94 -10.22 -0.21
N THR A 167 -1.40 -11.18 0.56
CA THR A 167 -1.75 -11.35 1.96
C THR A 167 -0.56 -11.09 2.88
N PHE A 168 -0.75 -10.19 3.83
CA PHE A 168 0.12 -10.01 4.99
C PHE A 168 -0.36 -10.92 6.11
N THR A 169 0.56 -11.59 6.78
CA THR A 169 0.23 -12.49 7.90
C THR A 169 1.14 -12.20 9.07
N GLU A 170 0.55 -11.93 10.22
CA GLU A 170 1.25 -11.87 11.50
C GLU A 170 1.92 -13.21 11.78
N GLN A 171 3.22 -13.14 12.06
CA GLN A 171 3.97 -14.31 12.52
C GLN A 171 3.82 -14.41 14.04
N THR A 172 2.96 -15.30 14.47
CA THR A 172 2.95 -15.72 15.89
C THR A 172 4.29 -16.37 16.16
N GLN A 173 5.09 -15.77 17.05
CA GLN A 173 6.23 -16.48 17.58
C GLN A 173 5.66 -17.74 18.24
N ALA A 174 6.03 -18.90 17.71
CA ALA A 174 5.75 -20.13 18.38
C ALA A 174 6.38 -19.97 19.78
N ASN A 175 5.56 -19.81 20.81
CA ASN A 175 6.02 -19.94 22.17
C ASN A 175 6.57 -21.37 22.26
N THR A 176 7.86 -21.50 22.07
CA THR A 176 8.58 -22.71 22.44
C THR A 176 8.44 -22.79 23.96
N ILE A 177 7.44 -23.54 24.41
CA ILE A 177 7.32 -23.93 25.81
C ILE A 177 8.69 -24.44 26.16
N SER A 178 9.38 -23.77 27.07
CA SER A 178 10.71 -24.19 27.51
C SER A 178 10.61 -25.62 28.05
N ASP A 179 11.69 -26.38 27.94
CA ASP A 179 11.70 -27.77 28.47
C ASP A 179 11.32 -27.79 29.96
N ASP A 180 11.66 -26.76 30.71
CA ASP A 180 11.32 -26.57 32.12
C ASP A 180 9.80 -26.39 32.34
N GLU A 181 9.12 -25.59 31.49
CA GLU A 181 7.67 -25.41 31.55
C GLU A 181 6.92 -26.68 31.14
N ARG A 182 7.48 -27.42 30.17
CA ARG A 182 6.94 -28.71 29.73
C ARG A 182 7.06 -29.77 30.82
N GLU A 183 8.18 -29.79 31.55
CA GLU A 183 8.42 -30.71 32.69
C GLU A 183 7.54 -30.35 33.88
N ALA A 184 7.36 -29.05 34.16
CA ALA A 184 6.44 -28.56 35.20
C ALA A 184 4.98 -28.94 34.90
N ALA A 185 4.52 -28.80 33.66
CA ALA A 185 3.18 -29.22 33.24
C ALA A 185 2.97 -30.72 33.30
N LEU A 186 3.98 -31.53 32.92
CA LEU A 186 3.96 -32.98 33.02
C LEU A 186 3.92 -33.48 34.50
N ASN A 187 4.59 -32.78 35.39
CA ASN A 187 4.60 -33.11 36.82
C ASN A 187 3.29 -32.71 37.50
N ALA A 188 2.67 -31.59 37.10
CA ALA A 188 1.34 -31.21 37.59
C ALA A 188 0.22 -32.15 37.13
N ALA A 189 0.35 -32.80 35.98
CA ALA A 189 -0.64 -33.74 35.46
C ALA A 189 -0.56 -35.16 36.10
N LYS A 190 0.47 -35.43 36.92
CA LYS A 190 0.67 -36.71 37.60
C LYS A 190 0.19 -36.72 39.05
N THR A 191 -0.28 -35.60 39.58
CA THR A 191 -0.87 -35.44 40.91
C THR A 191 -2.38 -35.43 40.84
#